data_f6baa7414e9f29d063f1c69e972f8b30
#
_entry.id   f6baa7414e9f29d063f1c69e972f8b30
#
_cell.length_a   1.000
_cell.length_b   1.000
_cell.length_c   1.000
_cell.angle_alpha   90.00
_cell.angle_beta   90.00
_cell.angle_gamma   90.00
#
_symmetry.space_group_name_H-M   'P 1'
#
loop_
_entity.id
_entity.type
_entity.pdbx_description
1 polymer ?
#
loop_
_entity_poly.entity_id
_entity_poly.type
_entity_poly.pdbx_seq_one_letter_code
_entity_poly.pdbx_strand_id
1 'polypeptide(L)'
;MKRKFKLLLEKYFSSFLPYQVVAGGYQYYLATRENAYDPTQFLHYGKGVRIEAGTEIAAPERLYIGDNVGISQDCRISAVGGCHIGRGCQIGGETIIFTIDHQYSAGDSLPYDSVRLVKPVYIEDYVWIGLRAIIAPGVRIGEGAIIGLGSVVFQDVPPLAIVSGNPAQILTYRNKEQFERSKQAGIDIDPYQELPVLRVPPITKRKFRNEMKEWGFDLSNGQEYFNYDKKAGLGKRLVPVNHGQTHQNSH
;
A
#
# COMPACT_ATOMS: atom_id res chain seq x y z
N MET A 1 -10.86 -0.36 18.84
CA MET A 1 -10.99 0.90 19.61
C MET A 1 -11.62 2.03 18.80
N LYS A 2 -11.14 2.32 17.55
CA LYS A 2 -11.63 3.42 16.66
C LYS A 2 -13.15 3.35 16.38
N ARG A 3 -13.73 2.16 16.12
CA ARG A 3 -15.17 1.99 15.81
C ARG A 3 -16.10 2.24 17.01
N LYS A 4 -15.68 1.85 18.22
CA LYS A 4 -16.45 2.12 19.45
C LYS A 4 -16.41 3.61 19.82
N PHE A 5 -15.28 4.28 19.58
CA PHE A 5 -15.13 5.71 19.81
C PHE A 5 -15.97 6.52 18.80
N LYS A 6 -16.02 6.10 17.52
CA LYS A 6 -16.91 6.68 16.51
C LYS A 6 -18.37 6.59 16.90
N LEU A 7 -18.82 5.41 17.34
CA LEU A 7 -20.22 5.19 17.80
C LEU A 7 -20.54 5.99 19.06
N LEU A 8 -19.57 6.19 19.94
CA LEU A 8 -19.75 7.02 21.14
C LEU A 8 -19.90 8.49 20.79
N LEU A 9 -19.07 9.00 19.86
CA LEU A 9 -19.19 10.35 19.31
C LEU A 9 -20.52 10.53 18.59
N GLU A 10 -20.96 9.58 17.78
CA GLU A 10 -22.26 9.62 17.10
C GLU A 10 -23.43 9.71 18.11
N LYS A 11 -23.35 8.98 19.20
CA LYS A 11 -24.42 8.90 20.22
C LYS A 11 -24.50 10.14 21.11
N TYR A 12 -23.37 10.76 21.45
CA TYR A 12 -23.34 11.87 22.43
C TYR A 12 -23.20 13.26 21.81
N PHE A 13 -22.69 13.37 20.57
CA PHE A 13 -22.47 14.65 19.90
C PHE A 13 -23.46 14.96 18.78
N SER A 14 -24.30 14.01 18.37
CA SER A 14 -25.32 14.25 17.33
C SER A 14 -26.33 15.35 17.74
N SER A 15 -26.42 15.65 19.03
CA SER A 15 -27.33 16.70 19.55
C SER A 15 -26.65 18.07 19.71
N PHE A 16 -25.32 18.14 19.71
CA PHE A 16 -24.60 19.40 20.06
C PHE A 16 -23.78 20.00 18.91
N LEU A 17 -23.25 19.16 18.03
CA LEU A 17 -22.57 19.62 16.79
C LEU A 17 -23.05 18.79 15.61
N PRO A 18 -23.30 19.41 14.45
CA PRO A 18 -23.65 18.63 13.26
C PRO A 18 -22.59 17.54 13.04
N TYR A 19 -23.00 16.29 13.00
CA TYR A 19 -22.14 15.11 12.76
C TYR A 19 -21.13 15.33 11.63
N GLN A 20 -21.55 16.09 10.61
CA GLN A 20 -20.71 16.46 9.47
C GLN A 20 -19.50 17.32 9.85
N VAL A 21 -19.59 18.18 10.88
CA VAL A 21 -18.48 19.00 11.36
C VAL A 21 -17.46 18.14 12.12
N VAL A 22 -17.95 17.23 12.98
CA VAL A 22 -17.09 16.31 13.73
C VAL A 22 -16.46 15.28 12.80
N ALA A 23 -17.23 14.73 11.86
CA ALA A 23 -16.72 13.79 10.87
C ALA A 23 -15.74 14.47 9.90
N GLY A 24 -16.03 15.71 9.47
CA GLY A 24 -15.13 16.51 8.64
C GLY A 24 -13.85 16.88 9.36
N GLY A 25 -13.93 17.29 10.63
CA GLY A 25 -12.77 17.58 11.47
C GLY A 25 -11.90 16.32 11.72
N TYR A 26 -12.52 15.17 11.92
CA TYR A 26 -11.78 13.90 12.06
C TYR A 26 -11.16 13.45 10.75
N GLN A 27 -11.85 13.60 9.61
CA GLN A 27 -11.29 13.32 8.28
C GLN A 27 -10.17 14.31 7.92
N TYR A 28 -10.34 15.58 8.25
CA TYR A 28 -9.29 16.60 8.14
C TYR A 28 -8.07 16.25 9.02
N TYR A 29 -8.30 15.86 10.28
CA TYR A 29 -7.26 15.42 11.20
C TYR A 29 -6.54 14.16 10.68
N LEU A 30 -7.25 13.19 10.09
CA LEU A 30 -6.63 12.02 9.47
C LEU A 30 -5.85 12.39 8.20
N ALA A 31 -6.39 13.30 7.38
CA ALA A 31 -5.75 13.74 6.15
C ALA A 31 -4.53 14.64 6.39
N THR A 32 -4.52 15.41 7.48
CA THR A 32 -3.38 16.27 7.88
C THR A 32 -2.35 15.51 8.73
N ARG A 33 -2.61 14.29 9.12
CA ARG A 33 -1.66 13.39 9.76
C ARG A 33 -0.73 12.75 8.73
N GLU A 34 -0.18 13.52 7.81
CA GLU A 34 1.07 13.13 7.20
C GLU A 34 2.06 12.97 8.36
N ASN A 35 2.68 11.81 8.47
CA ASN A 35 3.80 11.66 9.38
C ASN A 35 4.86 12.65 8.86
N ALA A 36 4.93 13.80 9.48
CA ALA A 36 5.96 14.78 9.18
C ALA A 36 7.29 14.25 9.74
N TYR A 37 7.83 13.23 9.08
CA TYR A 37 9.20 12.82 9.33
C TYR A 37 10.13 13.91 8.82
N ASP A 38 11.06 14.31 9.64
CA ASP A 38 12.16 15.16 9.20
C ASP A 38 13.09 14.33 8.28
N PRO A 39 13.21 14.69 6.99
CA PRO A 39 14.08 13.98 6.04
C PRO A 39 15.54 13.85 6.50
N THR A 40 16.03 14.76 7.36
CA THR A 40 17.41 14.76 7.86
C THR A 40 17.68 13.63 8.85
N GLN A 41 16.64 12.98 9.37
CA GLN A 41 16.78 11.83 10.28
C GLN A 41 17.09 10.53 9.55
N PHE A 42 16.91 10.48 8.23
CA PHE A 42 17.12 9.28 7.44
C PHE A 42 18.55 9.15 6.94
N LEU A 43 19.01 7.90 6.73
CA LEU A 43 20.26 7.63 6.03
C LEU A 43 20.25 8.28 4.63
N HIS A 44 19.12 8.16 3.94
CA HIS A 44 18.81 8.83 2.69
C HIS A 44 17.31 8.99 2.54
N TYR A 45 16.86 10.14 2.07
CA TYR A 45 15.46 10.43 1.81
C TYR A 45 15.32 11.06 0.42
N GLY A 46 14.81 10.26 -0.52
CA GLY A 46 14.70 10.64 -1.93
C GLY A 46 13.65 11.73 -2.18
N LYS A 47 13.62 12.21 -3.42
CA LYS A 47 12.60 13.17 -3.88
C LYS A 47 11.27 12.45 -4.10
N GLY A 48 10.14 13.14 -3.85
CA GLY A 48 8.81 12.56 -4.06
C GLY A 48 8.46 11.40 -3.14
N VAL A 49 9.18 11.24 -2.03
CA VAL A 49 8.85 10.26 -0.99
C VAL A 49 7.62 10.70 -0.24
N ARG A 50 6.73 9.74 0.02
CA ARG A 50 5.55 9.94 0.83
C ARG A 50 5.37 8.84 1.84
N ILE A 51 5.14 9.24 3.08
CA ILE A 51 4.87 8.35 4.20
C ILE A 51 3.53 8.76 4.81
N GLU A 52 2.53 7.89 4.68
CA GLU A 52 1.19 8.16 5.19
C GLU A 52 1.09 7.98 6.70
N ALA A 53 0.02 8.54 7.25
CA ALA A 53 -0.24 8.59 8.69
C ALA A 53 -0.24 7.22 9.37
N GLY A 54 0.18 7.19 10.63
CA GLY A 54 0.20 5.99 11.46
C GLY A 54 1.36 5.04 11.18
N THR A 55 2.19 5.34 10.17
CA THR A 55 3.42 4.58 9.92
C THR A 55 4.45 4.86 11.00
N GLU A 56 5.03 3.80 11.55
CA GLU A 56 6.06 3.83 12.59
C GLU A 56 7.40 3.37 12.02
N ILE A 57 8.45 4.19 12.14
CA ILE A 57 9.81 3.87 11.68
C ILE A 57 10.77 3.91 12.86
N ALA A 58 11.39 2.78 13.15
CA ALA A 58 12.47 2.67 14.13
C ALA A 58 13.84 2.72 13.44
N ALA A 59 14.75 3.52 13.97
CA ALA A 59 16.09 3.77 13.46
C ALA A 59 16.10 4.35 12.03
N PRO A 60 15.44 5.49 11.77
CA PRO A 60 15.41 6.09 10.43
C PRO A 60 16.81 6.43 9.91
N GLU A 61 17.79 6.69 10.77
CA GLU A 61 19.20 6.91 10.42
C GLU A 61 19.87 5.70 9.76
N ARG A 62 19.18 4.55 9.70
CA ARG A 62 19.60 3.32 9.02
C ARG A 62 18.66 2.92 7.88
N LEU A 63 17.73 3.79 7.53
CA LEU A 63 16.78 3.59 6.44
C LEU A 63 17.16 4.46 5.24
N TYR A 64 17.45 3.79 4.12
CA TYR A 64 17.58 4.42 2.82
C TYR A 64 16.23 4.34 2.09
N ILE A 65 15.73 5.47 1.61
CA ILE A 65 14.52 5.56 0.78
C ILE A 65 14.87 6.27 -0.51
N GLY A 66 14.70 5.60 -1.64
CA GLY A 66 14.91 6.17 -2.98
C GLY A 66 13.83 7.16 -3.40
N ASP A 67 13.95 7.69 -4.61
CA ASP A 67 12.99 8.65 -5.18
C ASP A 67 11.63 8.00 -5.47
N ASN A 68 10.55 8.76 -5.40
CA ASN A 68 9.17 8.36 -5.75
C ASN A 68 8.66 7.12 -5.00
N VAL A 69 9.07 6.96 -3.75
CA VAL A 69 8.59 5.88 -2.88
C VAL A 69 7.32 6.29 -2.15
N GLY A 70 6.28 5.45 -2.23
CA GLY A 70 5.07 5.58 -1.46
C GLY A 70 5.00 4.53 -0.35
N ILE A 71 4.83 4.97 0.90
CA ILE A 71 4.59 4.12 2.06
C ILE A 71 3.20 4.48 2.60
N SER A 72 2.26 3.56 2.45
CA SER A 72 0.89 3.77 2.88
C SER A 72 0.75 3.71 4.41
N GLN A 73 -0.44 4.00 4.86
CA GLN A 73 -0.78 4.16 6.29
C GLN A 73 -0.48 2.94 7.16
N ASP A 74 -0.22 3.21 8.45
CA ASP A 74 -0.13 2.22 9.52
C ASP A 74 0.96 1.13 9.29
N CYS A 75 1.98 1.40 8.46
CA CYS A 75 3.12 0.49 8.28
C CYS A 75 4.03 0.50 9.52
N ARG A 76 4.77 -0.59 9.73
CA ARG A 76 5.82 -0.70 10.75
C ARG A 76 7.14 -1.10 10.12
N ILE A 77 8.11 -0.21 10.17
CA ILE A 77 9.44 -0.43 9.59
C ILE A 77 10.49 -0.35 10.69
N SER A 78 11.09 -1.49 11.04
CA SER A 78 12.24 -1.53 11.93
C SER A 78 13.51 -1.59 11.10
N ALA A 79 14.20 -0.46 10.96
CA ALA A 79 15.47 -0.37 10.22
C ALA A 79 16.69 -0.57 11.11
N VAL A 80 16.55 -1.11 12.32
CA VAL A 80 17.65 -1.29 13.29
C VAL A 80 18.81 -2.08 12.71
N GLY A 81 18.57 -3.08 11.86
CA GLY A 81 19.59 -3.86 11.15
C GLY A 81 20.01 -3.29 9.79
N GLY A 82 19.44 -2.14 9.41
CA GLY A 82 19.56 -1.55 8.08
C GLY A 82 18.41 -1.93 7.16
N CYS A 83 17.83 -0.95 6.49
CA CYS A 83 16.78 -1.18 5.50
C CYS A 83 17.03 -0.29 4.27
N HIS A 84 16.91 -0.88 3.09
CA HIS A 84 17.00 -0.17 1.82
C HIS A 84 15.70 -0.34 1.05
N ILE A 85 15.11 0.77 0.63
CA ILE A 85 13.92 0.81 -0.23
C ILE A 85 14.30 1.59 -1.48
N GLY A 86 14.36 0.91 -2.61
CA GLY A 86 14.72 1.46 -3.90
C GLY A 86 13.69 2.44 -4.45
N ARG A 87 14.03 3.14 -5.54
CA ARG A 87 13.16 4.13 -6.18
C ARG A 87 11.86 3.50 -6.70
N GLY A 88 10.81 4.30 -6.77
CA GLY A 88 9.53 3.90 -7.37
C GLY A 88 8.80 2.78 -6.65
N CYS A 89 9.25 2.37 -5.46
CA CYS A 89 8.59 1.35 -4.66
C CYS A 89 7.26 1.84 -4.11
N GLN A 90 6.27 0.94 -4.06
CA GLN A 90 4.98 1.20 -3.45
C GLN A 90 4.72 0.17 -2.35
N ILE A 91 4.52 0.63 -1.12
CA ILE A 91 4.32 -0.22 0.06
C ILE A 91 2.90 -0.03 0.56
N GLY A 92 2.12 -1.11 0.47
CA GLY A 92 0.73 -1.15 0.91
C GLY A 92 0.60 -0.98 2.42
N GLY A 93 -0.54 -0.46 2.85
CA GLY A 93 -0.81 -0.16 4.25
C GLY A 93 -0.69 -1.36 5.17
N GLU A 94 -0.44 -1.11 6.44
CA GLU A 94 -0.29 -2.12 7.49
C GLU A 94 0.83 -3.15 7.22
N THR A 95 1.76 -2.85 6.29
CA THR A 95 2.92 -3.70 6.00
C THR A 95 3.93 -3.65 7.14
N ILE A 96 4.55 -4.78 7.43
CA ILE A 96 5.57 -4.91 8.48
C ILE A 96 6.90 -5.30 7.84
N ILE A 97 7.95 -4.51 8.10
CA ILE A 97 9.33 -4.81 7.67
C ILE A 97 10.21 -4.85 8.92
N PHE A 98 10.83 -6.01 9.17
CA PHE A 98 11.73 -6.19 10.31
C PHE A 98 13.14 -6.52 9.84
N THR A 99 14.14 -5.98 10.57
CA THR A 99 15.55 -6.19 10.27
C THR A 99 16.33 -6.76 11.47
N ILE A 100 15.60 -7.16 12.50
CA ILE A 100 16.18 -7.77 13.71
C ILE A 100 15.42 -9.03 14.10
N ASP A 101 16.15 -9.93 14.76
CA ASP A 101 15.64 -11.19 15.30
C ASP A 101 16.30 -11.47 16.65
N HIS A 102 15.85 -12.46 17.38
CA HIS A 102 16.46 -12.94 18.60
C HIS A 102 17.33 -14.17 18.35
N GLN A 103 18.43 -14.29 19.11
CA GLN A 103 19.23 -15.50 19.11
C GLN A 103 18.54 -16.58 19.94
N TYR A 104 18.00 -17.60 19.29
CA TYR A 104 17.25 -18.69 19.93
C TYR A 104 17.95 -20.05 19.84
N SER A 105 19.00 -20.17 19.02
CA SER A 105 19.62 -21.47 18.69
C SER A 105 20.92 -21.77 19.46
N ALA A 106 21.51 -20.79 20.14
CA ALA A 106 22.81 -20.94 20.81
C ALA A 106 22.95 -20.09 22.07
N GLY A 107 21.83 -19.74 22.70
CA GLY A 107 21.81 -18.90 23.90
C GLY A 107 21.74 -19.70 25.18
N ASP A 108 22.17 -19.07 26.28
CA ASP A 108 22.18 -19.66 27.63
C ASP A 108 20.83 -19.46 28.37
N SER A 109 19.80 -18.89 27.72
CA SER A 109 18.51 -18.62 28.30
C SER A 109 17.32 -18.94 27.36
N LEU A 110 16.17 -19.22 27.95
CA LEU A 110 14.93 -19.51 27.24
C LEU A 110 13.95 -18.33 27.39
N PRO A 111 13.11 -18.06 26.36
CA PRO A 111 13.01 -18.73 25.05
C PRO A 111 14.10 -18.30 24.05
N TYR A 112 14.86 -17.28 24.33
CA TYR A 112 15.99 -16.73 23.59
C TYR A 112 16.91 -15.98 24.56
N ASP A 113 18.15 -15.71 24.15
CA ASP A 113 19.06 -14.92 24.96
C ASP A 113 18.93 -13.40 24.71
N SER A 114 19.80 -12.62 25.39
CA SER A 114 19.82 -11.16 25.23
C SER A 114 20.41 -10.67 23.91
N VAL A 115 20.98 -11.57 23.09
CA VAL A 115 21.60 -11.22 21.81
C VAL A 115 20.54 -10.98 20.74
N ARG A 116 20.67 -9.89 20.03
CA ARG A 116 19.84 -9.58 18.86
C ARG A 116 20.62 -9.79 17.58
N LEU A 117 20.03 -10.54 16.67
CA LEU A 117 20.58 -10.77 15.35
C LEU A 117 20.09 -9.67 14.40
N VAL A 118 21.00 -8.89 13.86
CA VAL A 118 20.67 -7.87 12.85
C VAL A 118 20.83 -8.47 11.46
N LYS A 119 19.78 -8.33 10.64
CA LYS A 119 19.71 -8.87 9.28
C LYS A 119 19.07 -7.82 8.38
N PRO A 120 19.88 -7.10 7.59
CA PRO A 120 19.35 -6.02 6.75
C PRO A 120 18.34 -6.53 5.73
N VAL A 121 17.36 -5.68 5.40
CA VAL A 121 16.39 -5.93 4.34
C VAL A 121 16.70 -5.02 3.15
N TYR A 122 16.72 -5.62 1.94
CA TYR A 122 16.94 -4.91 0.70
C TYR A 122 15.73 -5.05 -0.20
N ILE A 123 15.08 -3.94 -0.51
CA ILE A 123 14.00 -3.83 -1.48
C ILE A 123 14.56 -3.03 -2.65
N GLU A 124 14.70 -3.68 -3.79
CA GLU A 124 15.23 -3.04 -5.00
C GLU A 124 14.19 -2.11 -5.64
N ASP A 125 14.52 -1.51 -6.79
CA ASP A 125 13.67 -0.53 -7.45
C ASP A 125 12.33 -1.11 -7.95
N TYR A 126 11.29 -0.28 -7.99
CA TYR A 126 9.98 -0.60 -8.59
C TYR A 126 9.24 -1.81 -7.99
N VAL A 127 9.55 -2.16 -6.75
CA VAL A 127 8.86 -3.23 -6.03
C VAL A 127 7.49 -2.74 -5.57
N TRP A 128 6.48 -3.60 -5.74
CA TRP A 128 5.17 -3.38 -5.16
C TRP A 128 4.90 -4.38 -4.04
N ILE A 129 4.70 -3.88 -2.82
CA ILE A 129 4.32 -4.68 -1.65
C ILE A 129 2.84 -4.45 -1.38
N GLY A 130 2.06 -5.52 -1.42
CA GLY A 130 0.63 -5.50 -1.12
C GLY A 130 0.33 -5.24 0.35
N LEU A 131 -0.91 -4.83 0.61
CA LEU A 131 -1.45 -4.55 1.95
C LEU A 131 -1.16 -5.71 2.92
N ARG A 132 -0.75 -5.39 4.17
CA ARG A 132 -0.52 -6.36 5.26
C ARG A 132 0.54 -7.42 4.99
N ALA A 133 1.47 -7.18 4.08
CA ALA A 133 2.59 -8.09 3.90
C ALA A 133 3.58 -7.99 5.08
N ILE A 134 4.28 -9.08 5.34
CA ILE A 134 5.32 -9.15 6.38
C ILE A 134 6.62 -9.55 5.70
N ILE A 135 7.66 -8.73 5.85
CA ILE A 135 8.99 -8.98 5.32
C ILE A 135 9.92 -9.34 6.49
N ALA A 136 10.42 -10.55 6.47
CA ALA A 136 11.30 -11.08 7.52
C ALA A 136 12.72 -10.50 7.44
N PRO A 137 13.46 -10.50 8.55
CA PRO A 137 14.84 -10.03 8.58
C PRO A 137 15.75 -10.77 7.61
N GLY A 138 16.59 -10.03 6.87
CA GLY A 138 17.57 -10.57 5.94
C GLY A 138 17.08 -10.82 4.51
N VAL A 139 15.84 -10.52 4.22
CA VAL A 139 15.25 -10.75 2.88
C VAL A 139 15.72 -9.69 1.90
N ARG A 140 16.03 -10.14 0.66
CA ARG A 140 16.21 -9.32 -0.51
C ARG A 140 15.03 -9.48 -1.47
N ILE A 141 14.43 -8.38 -1.90
CA ILE A 141 13.34 -8.36 -2.88
C ILE A 141 13.87 -7.70 -4.15
N GLY A 142 13.95 -8.48 -5.23
CA GLY A 142 14.52 -8.06 -6.50
C GLY A 142 13.66 -7.05 -7.25
N GLU A 143 14.30 -6.32 -8.15
CA GLU A 143 13.70 -5.23 -8.91
C GLU A 143 12.38 -5.63 -9.58
N GLY A 144 11.38 -4.76 -9.46
CA GLY A 144 10.09 -4.95 -10.08
C GLY A 144 9.26 -6.11 -9.53
N ALA A 145 9.70 -6.79 -8.49
CA ALA A 145 8.91 -7.86 -7.87
C ALA A 145 7.59 -7.35 -7.29
N ILE A 146 6.62 -8.24 -7.16
CA ILE A 146 5.31 -7.97 -6.53
C ILE A 146 5.11 -8.94 -5.38
N ILE A 147 4.87 -8.40 -4.21
CA ILE A 147 4.48 -9.16 -3.02
C ILE A 147 2.97 -9.05 -2.87
N GLY A 148 2.27 -10.18 -2.95
CA GLY A 148 0.82 -10.25 -2.79
C GLY A 148 0.37 -9.76 -1.41
N LEU A 149 -0.85 -9.23 -1.32
CA LEU A 149 -1.41 -8.80 -0.04
C LEU A 149 -1.43 -9.95 0.99
N GLY A 150 -1.17 -9.63 2.26
CA GLY A 150 -1.17 -10.60 3.36
C GLY A 150 -0.07 -11.65 3.30
N SER A 151 0.92 -11.51 2.42
CA SER A 151 2.02 -12.46 2.27
C SER A 151 3.05 -12.35 3.38
N VAL A 152 3.69 -13.46 3.73
CA VAL A 152 4.80 -13.51 4.67
C VAL A 152 6.05 -14.00 3.95
N VAL A 153 7.03 -13.11 3.79
CA VAL A 153 8.24 -13.32 2.99
C VAL A 153 9.41 -13.63 3.91
N PHE A 154 9.89 -14.87 3.87
CA PHE A 154 11.04 -15.36 4.63
C PHE A 154 12.29 -15.62 3.77
N GLN A 155 12.15 -15.60 2.46
CA GLN A 155 13.21 -15.91 1.50
C GLN A 155 13.33 -14.80 0.48
N ASP A 156 14.49 -14.73 -0.15
CA ASP A 156 14.73 -13.77 -1.22
C ASP A 156 13.73 -13.96 -2.37
N VAL A 157 13.29 -12.83 -2.92
CA VAL A 157 12.34 -12.79 -4.03
C VAL A 157 13.09 -12.37 -5.30
N PRO A 158 13.10 -13.20 -6.34
CA PRO A 158 13.77 -12.86 -7.60
C PRO A 158 13.19 -11.60 -8.26
N PRO A 159 13.98 -10.89 -9.09
CA PRO A 159 13.48 -9.78 -9.88
C PRO A 159 12.26 -10.18 -10.72
N LEU A 160 11.28 -9.28 -10.83
CA LEU A 160 10.03 -9.44 -11.57
C LEU A 160 9.12 -10.57 -11.09
N ALA A 161 9.48 -11.30 -10.03
CA ALA A 161 8.62 -12.36 -9.50
C ALA A 161 7.36 -11.77 -8.83
N ILE A 162 6.26 -12.48 -9.00
CA ILE A 162 5.00 -12.24 -8.28
C ILE A 162 4.84 -13.36 -7.28
N VAL A 163 4.93 -13.01 -5.99
CA VAL A 163 4.84 -13.98 -4.89
C VAL A 163 3.62 -13.72 -4.03
N SER A 164 3.07 -14.76 -3.41
CA SER A 164 1.97 -14.62 -2.46
C SER A 164 1.90 -15.81 -1.50
N GLY A 165 1.21 -15.60 -0.38
CA GLY A 165 0.94 -16.64 0.63
C GLY A 165 1.79 -16.53 1.89
N ASN A 166 1.61 -17.49 2.79
CA ASN A 166 2.37 -17.67 4.03
C ASN A 166 2.75 -19.15 4.20
N PRO A 167 4.03 -19.53 3.99
CA PRO A 167 5.11 -18.71 3.43
C PRO A 167 4.85 -18.29 1.98
N ALA A 168 5.37 -17.12 1.57
CA ALA A 168 5.21 -16.62 0.22
C ALA A 168 5.90 -17.53 -0.80
N GLN A 169 5.19 -17.85 -1.88
CA GLN A 169 5.68 -18.69 -2.97
C GLN A 169 5.56 -17.94 -4.30
N ILE A 170 6.44 -18.25 -5.25
CA ILE A 170 6.39 -17.67 -6.59
C ILE A 170 5.13 -18.21 -7.30
N LEU A 171 4.24 -17.29 -7.70
CA LEU A 171 3.07 -17.61 -8.51
C LEU A 171 3.38 -17.51 -10.00
N THR A 172 4.09 -16.46 -10.40
CA THR A 172 4.46 -16.16 -11.79
C THR A 172 5.47 -15.02 -11.82
N TYR A 173 5.78 -14.53 -13.01
CA TYR A 173 6.65 -13.37 -13.23
C TYR A 173 5.93 -12.31 -14.06
N ARG A 174 6.33 -11.05 -13.87
CA ARG A 174 5.90 -9.94 -14.74
C ARG A 174 6.47 -10.12 -16.15
N ASN A 175 5.77 -9.55 -17.13
CA ASN A 175 6.33 -9.47 -18.48
C ASN A 175 7.56 -8.55 -18.49
N LYS A 176 8.73 -9.13 -18.74
CA LYS A 176 10.01 -8.42 -18.69
C LYS A 176 10.10 -7.31 -19.73
N GLU A 177 9.65 -7.56 -20.94
CA GLU A 177 9.73 -6.58 -22.04
C GLU A 177 8.84 -5.35 -21.76
N GLN A 178 7.65 -5.59 -21.22
CA GLN A 178 6.76 -4.50 -20.81
C GLN A 178 7.35 -3.70 -19.65
N PHE A 179 7.93 -4.37 -18.66
CA PHE A 179 8.58 -3.72 -17.52
C PHE A 179 9.73 -2.83 -17.99
N GLU A 180 10.63 -3.36 -18.81
CA GLU A 180 11.78 -2.61 -19.32
C GLU A 180 11.36 -1.41 -20.18
N ARG A 181 10.33 -1.55 -21.02
CA ARG A 181 9.79 -0.42 -21.79
C ARG A 181 9.27 0.70 -20.88
N SER A 182 8.50 0.34 -19.84
CA SER A 182 7.96 1.33 -18.89
C SER A 182 9.08 2.02 -18.11
N LYS A 183 10.08 1.27 -17.69
CA LYS A 183 11.27 1.78 -17.01
C LYS A 183 12.07 2.75 -17.87
N GLN A 184 12.34 2.40 -19.13
CA GLN A 184 13.05 3.25 -20.10
C GLN A 184 12.25 4.52 -20.44
N ALA A 185 10.93 4.45 -20.47
CA ALA A 185 10.06 5.60 -20.68
C ALA A 185 10.01 6.55 -19.48
N GLY A 186 10.62 6.18 -18.35
CA GLY A 186 10.61 6.98 -17.12
C GLY A 186 9.21 7.18 -16.53
N ILE A 187 8.30 6.24 -16.79
CA ILE A 187 6.92 6.29 -16.28
C ILE A 187 6.92 5.71 -14.88
N ASP A 188 7.24 6.56 -13.89
CA ASP A 188 7.04 6.23 -12.49
C ASP A 188 5.57 6.48 -12.12
N ILE A 189 5.02 5.65 -11.24
CA ILE A 189 3.72 5.95 -10.65
C ILE A 189 3.89 7.19 -9.77
N ASP A 190 3.06 8.20 -10.01
CA ASP A 190 2.81 9.21 -9.01
C ASP A 190 1.73 8.64 -8.06
N PRO A 191 2.06 8.32 -6.80
CA PRO A 191 1.08 7.78 -5.87
C PRO A 191 -0.06 8.77 -5.58
N TYR A 192 0.06 10.01 -6.06
CA TYR A 192 -0.94 11.08 -5.93
C TYR A 192 -1.65 11.41 -7.23
N GLN A 193 -1.22 10.81 -8.34
CA GLN A 193 -1.95 10.96 -9.57
C GLN A 193 -3.35 10.39 -9.36
N GLU A 194 -4.33 11.26 -9.52
CA GLU A 194 -5.71 10.82 -9.52
C GLU A 194 -5.88 9.73 -10.56
N LEU A 195 -6.27 8.56 -10.10
CA LEU A 195 -6.71 7.51 -11.02
C LEU A 195 -8.07 7.94 -11.58
N PRO A 196 -8.14 8.52 -12.78
CA PRO A 196 -9.38 9.11 -13.29
C PRO A 196 -10.44 8.06 -13.56
N VAL A 197 -10.04 6.79 -13.69
CA VAL A 197 -10.94 5.70 -14.08
C VAL A 197 -10.47 4.37 -13.48
N LEU A 198 -11.37 3.72 -12.74
CA LEU A 198 -11.18 2.33 -12.34
C LEU A 198 -11.58 1.41 -13.50
N ARG A 199 -10.61 0.73 -14.11
CA ARG A 199 -10.89 -0.28 -15.13
C ARG A 199 -11.16 -1.61 -14.46
N VAL A 200 -12.38 -2.11 -14.60
CA VAL A 200 -12.73 -3.46 -14.14
C VAL A 200 -12.46 -4.45 -15.26
N PRO A 201 -11.57 -5.43 -15.06
CA PRO A 201 -11.32 -6.45 -16.08
C PRO A 201 -12.59 -7.28 -16.33
N PRO A 202 -12.75 -7.87 -17.53
CA PRO A 202 -13.88 -8.72 -17.84
C PRO A 202 -14.01 -9.83 -16.79
N ILE A 203 -15.18 -9.93 -16.17
CA ILE A 203 -15.45 -10.98 -15.21
C ILE A 203 -15.80 -12.25 -15.97
N THR A 204 -14.88 -13.19 -16.00
CA THR A 204 -15.01 -14.43 -16.74
C THR A 204 -15.92 -15.44 -16.07
N LYS A 205 -16.06 -15.40 -14.73
CA LYS A 205 -16.92 -16.34 -13.99
C LYS A 205 -18.36 -15.86 -13.94
N ARG A 206 -19.27 -16.63 -14.53
CA ARG A 206 -20.71 -16.34 -14.62
C ARG A 206 -21.37 -15.96 -13.28
N LYS A 207 -20.92 -16.58 -12.17
CA LYS A 207 -21.43 -16.30 -10.83
C LYS A 207 -21.21 -14.85 -10.42
N PHE A 208 -19.98 -14.36 -10.51
CA PHE A 208 -19.67 -12.96 -10.15
C PHE A 208 -20.32 -11.94 -11.07
N ARG A 209 -20.51 -12.30 -12.36
CA ARG A 209 -21.18 -11.42 -13.31
C ARG A 209 -22.62 -11.15 -12.90
N ASN A 210 -23.35 -12.14 -12.40
CA ASN A 210 -24.72 -11.95 -11.94
C ASN A 210 -24.78 -11.09 -10.67
N GLU A 211 -23.95 -11.41 -9.68
CA GLU A 211 -23.84 -10.61 -8.44
C GLU A 211 -23.51 -9.15 -8.72
N MET A 212 -22.56 -8.90 -9.61
CA MET A 212 -22.20 -7.53 -10.00
C MET A 212 -23.36 -6.80 -10.69
N LYS A 213 -24.15 -7.48 -11.52
CA LYS A 213 -25.37 -6.89 -12.11
C LYS A 213 -26.41 -6.52 -11.06
N GLU A 214 -26.62 -7.40 -10.07
CA GLU A 214 -27.50 -7.13 -8.93
C GLU A 214 -27.05 -5.91 -8.12
N TRP A 215 -25.74 -5.66 -8.07
CA TRP A 215 -25.15 -4.46 -7.42
C TRP A 215 -25.19 -3.21 -8.30
N GLY A 216 -25.76 -3.30 -9.49
CA GLY A 216 -25.94 -2.17 -10.41
C GLY A 216 -24.75 -1.91 -11.35
N PHE A 217 -23.85 -2.89 -11.51
CA PHE A 217 -22.75 -2.77 -12.48
C PHE A 217 -23.23 -3.16 -13.88
N ASP A 218 -23.03 -2.29 -14.86
CA ASP A 218 -23.30 -2.62 -16.26
C ASP A 218 -22.14 -3.41 -16.86
N LEU A 219 -22.39 -4.68 -17.17
CA LEU A 219 -21.42 -5.62 -17.73
C LEU A 219 -21.60 -5.86 -19.23
N SER A 220 -22.37 -5.00 -19.93
CA SER A 220 -22.79 -5.25 -21.32
C SER A 220 -21.62 -5.22 -22.33
N ASN A 221 -20.58 -4.45 -22.08
CA ASN A 221 -19.51 -4.15 -23.05
C ASN A 221 -18.15 -4.84 -22.77
N GLY A 222 -18.07 -5.73 -21.78
CA GLY A 222 -16.82 -6.42 -21.45
C GLY A 222 -15.67 -5.54 -20.90
N GLN A 223 -15.86 -4.22 -20.91
CA GLN A 223 -14.98 -3.23 -20.29
C GLN A 223 -15.84 -2.22 -19.55
N GLU A 224 -15.70 -2.16 -18.24
CA GLU A 224 -16.46 -1.25 -17.42
C GLU A 224 -15.56 -0.25 -16.74
N TYR A 225 -15.99 0.98 -16.74
CA TYR A 225 -15.27 2.09 -16.15
C TYR A 225 -16.10 2.65 -15.00
N PHE A 226 -15.47 2.85 -13.86
CA PHE A 226 -16.07 3.55 -12.72
C PHE A 226 -15.37 4.89 -12.56
N ASN A 227 -16.11 5.97 -12.50
CA ASN A 227 -15.57 7.26 -12.11
C ASN A 227 -15.52 7.33 -10.58
N TYR A 228 -14.34 7.61 -10.05
CA TYR A 228 -14.19 7.94 -8.65
C TYR A 228 -14.63 9.38 -8.44
N ASP A 229 -15.75 9.59 -7.73
CA ASP A 229 -16.19 10.94 -7.38
C ASP A 229 -15.36 11.49 -6.22
N LYS A 230 -14.46 12.43 -6.53
CA LYS A 230 -13.63 13.18 -5.57
C LYS A 230 -14.40 13.81 -4.41
N LYS A 231 -15.65 14.26 -4.65
CA LYS A 231 -16.50 14.88 -3.61
C LYS A 231 -17.04 13.87 -2.61
N ALA A 232 -16.92 12.60 -2.92
CA ALA A 232 -17.53 11.54 -2.14
C ALA A 232 -16.67 11.04 -0.96
N GLY A 233 -15.36 11.27 -0.94
CA GLY A 233 -14.45 10.78 0.12
C GLY A 233 -14.31 9.26 0.12
N LEU A 234 -13.31 8.75 0.81
CA LEU A 234 -13.14 7.32 1.07
C LEU A 234 -14.39 6.75 1.77
N GLY A 235 -15.16 5.95 1.04
CA GLY A 235 -16.35 5.26 1.57
C GLY A 235 -17.67 5.52 0.87
N LYS A 236 -17.69 6.29 -0.21
CA LYS A 236 -18.90 6.48 -1.03
C LYS A 236 -18.87 5.61 -2.29
N ARG A 237 -20.08 5.18 -2.68
CA ARG A 237 -20.37 4.26 -3.77
C ARG A 237 -19.58 4.55 -5.05
N LEU A 238 -19.02 3.52 -5.63
CA LEU A 238 -18.69 3.47 -7.05
C LEU A 238 -19.98 3.71 -7.84
N VAL A 239 -20.01 4.74 -8.67
CA VAL A 239 -21.16 5.03 -9.51
C VAL A 239 -20.89 4.47 -10.91
N PRO A 240 -21.73 3.62 -11.46
CA PRO A 240 -21.60 3.15 -12.84
C PRO A 240 -21.61 4.35 -13.81
N VAL A 241 -20.70 4.37 -14.77
CA VAL A 241 -20.73 5.37 -15.84
C VAL A 241 -21.79 4.95 -16.86
N ASN A 242 -22.91 5.65 -16.89
CA ASN A 242 -23.88 5.50 -17.96
C ASN A 242 -23.25 6.02 -19.28
N HIS A 243 -22.93 5.14 -20.20
CA HIS A 243 -22.54 5.46 -21.58
C HIS A 243 -23.74 5.92 -22.44
N GLY A 244 -24.52 6.93 -21.97
CA GLY A 244 -25.72 7.37 -22.66
C GLY A 244 -25.89 8.87 -22.85
N GLN A 245 -24.89 9.68 -22.49
CA GLN A 245 -24.93 11.11 -22.74
C GLN A 245 -23.69 11.59 -23.51
N THR A 246 -23.68 11.35 -24.81
CA THR A 246 -22.98 12.22 -25.75
C THR A 246 -23.60 13.61 -25.61
N HIS A 247 -22.87 14.54 -25.01
CA HIS A 247 -23.22 15.95 -25.11
C HIS A 247 -23.09 16.39 -26.57
N GLN A 248 -24.20 16.36 -27.29
CA GLN A 248 -24.38 17.28 -28.40
C GLN A 248 -24.52 18.67 -27.78
N ASN A 249 -23.49 19.44 -27.76
CA ASN A 249 -23.57 20.89 -27.71
C ASN A 249 -23.36 21.39 -29.12
N SER A 250 -24.48 21.61 -29.81
CA SER A 250 -24.62 22.51 -30.95
C SER A 250 -25.14 23.85 -30.41
N HIS A 251 -24.46 24.89 -30.80
CA HIS A 251 -24.64 26.33 -30.76
C HIS A 251 -24.13 27.09 -29.56
#